data_64c70d3cb20b4238742a9935794b998f
#
_entry.id   64c70d3cb20b4238742a9935794b998f
#
_cell.length_a   1.000
_cell.length_b   1.000
_cell.length_c   1.000
_cell.angle_alpha   90.00
_cell.angle_beta   90.00
_cell.angle_gamma   90.00
#
_symmetry.space_group_name_H-M   'P 1'
#
loop_
_entity.id
_entity.type
_entity.pdbx_description
1 polymer ?
#
loop_
_entity_poly.entity_id
_entity_poly.type
_entity_poly.pdbx_seq_one_letter_code
_entity_poly.pdbx_strand_id
1 'polypeptide(L)'
;DLIDDRKSKTIDKIKTLIIDLVQNKNNDLKSNLSSYISQELHQDYNTLSNLFSEVENTTIEKYFINQKIEKVKELIMYDELSLSEIAYSLNYSTVSHLSNQFKKVTGFSPTYFKNLKTIKRKQIEDL
;
A
#
# COMPACT_ATOMS: atom_id res chain seq x y z
N ASP A 1 22.00 2.29 15.83
CA ASP A 1 22.64 2.59 17.09
C ASP A 1 21.84 3.60 17.88
N LEU A 2 21.17 4.43 17.21
CA LEU A 2 20.49 5.57 17.81
C LEU A 2 19.04 5.29 18.07
N ILE A 3 18.52 4.18 17.54
CA ILE A 3 17.17 3.72 17.75
C ILE A 3 17.28 2.48 18.61
N ASP A 4 16.64 2.49 19.79
CA ASP A 4 16.69 1.30 20.62
C ASP A 4 15.87 0.17 20.00
N ASP A 5 16.14 -1.06 20.39
CA ASP A 5 15.52 -2.24 19.83
C ASP A 5 14.00 -2.23 19.97
N ARG A 6 13.49 -1.62 21.05
CA ARG A 6 12.06 -1.56 21.30
C ARG A 6 11.35 -0.72 20.26
N LYS A 7 11.93 0.45 19.93
CA LYS A 7 11.37 1.34 18.91
C LYS A 7 11.41 0.68 17.54
N SER A 8 12.54 0.05 17.22
CA SER A 8 12.71 -0.66 15.95
C SER A 8 11.70 -1.79 15.81
N LYS A 9 11.45 -2.56 16.86
CA LYS A 9 10.48 -3.64 16.85
C LYS A 9 9.06 -3.11 16.67
N THR A 10 8.75 -1.97 17.29
CA THR A 10 7.43 -1.34 17.15
C THR A 10 7.20 -0.91 15.70
N ILE A 11 8.20 -0.28 15.09
CA ILE A 11 8.11 0.11 13.67
C ILE A 11 7.88 -1.12 12.79
N ASP A 12 8.63 -2.19 13.03
CA ASP A 12 8.47 -3.42 12.25
C ASP A 12 7.07 -4.02 12.40
N LYS A 13 6.50 -3.96 13.60
CA LYS A 13 5.14 -4.45 13.84
C LYS A 13 4.12 -3.63 13.07
N ILE A 14 4.27 -2.31 13.03
CA ILE A 14 3.38 -1.44 12.27
C ILE A 14 3.44 -1.80 10.78
N LYS A 15 4.65 -1.91 10.24
CA LYS A 15 4.84 -2.27 8.83
C LYS A 15 4.26 -3.64 8.52
N THR A 16 4.48 -4.61 9.38
CA THR A 16 3.97 -5.97 9.19
C THR A 16 2.45 -5.99 9.16
N LEU A 17 1.80 -5.25 10.06
CA LEU A 17 0.34 -5.16 10.08
C LEU A 17 -0.20 -4.58 8.78
N ILE A 18 0.44 -3.52 8.29
CA ILE A 18 0.00 -2.85 7.06
C ILE A 18 0.20 -3.76 5.86
N ILE A 19 1.35 -4.39 5.75
CA ILE A 19 1.64 -5.30 4.64
C ILE A 19 0.67 -6.47 4.64
N ASP A 20 0.41 -7.06 5.81
CA ASP A 20 -0.53 -8.17 5.93
C ASP A 20 -1.95 -7.74 5.54
N LEU A 21 -2.36 -6.56 5.99
CA LEU A 21 -3.68 -6.03 5.66
C LEU A 21 -3.87 -5.90 4.14
N VAL A 22 -2.86 -5.37 3.45
CA VAL A 22 -2.93 -5.15 2.00
C VAL A 22 -2.77 -6.46 1.23
N GLN A 23 -1.81 -7.29 1.60
CA GLN A 23 -1.46 -8.49 0.83
C GLN A 23 -2.40 -9.68 1.09
N ASN A 24 -2.82 -9.86 2.34
CA ASN A 24 -3.52 -11.07 2.73
C ASN A 24 -4.98 -10.87 3.11
N LYS A 25 -5.37 -9.64 3.42
CA LYS A 25 -6.72 -9.33 3.85
C LYS A 25 -7.47 -8.42 2.87
N ASN A 26 -6.89 -8.20 1.70
CA ASN A 26 -7.49 -7.36 0.65
C ASN A 26 -7.90 -5.98 1.15
N ASN A 27 -7.15 -5.44 2.12
CA ASN A 27 -7.42 -4.12 2.69
C ASN A 27 -8.81 -4.04 3.33
N ASP A 28 -9.31 -5.14 3.89
CA ASP A 28 -10.65 -5.20 4.48
C ASP A 28 -10.60 -4.77 5.95
N LEU A 29 -10.83 -3.46 6.18
CA LEU A 29 -10.84 -2.88 7.51
C LEU A 29 -12.26 -2.80 8.06
N LYS A 30 -12.45 -3.33 9.26
CA LYS A 30 -13.71 -3.21 10.00
C LYS A 30 -13.86 -1.83 10.64
N SER A 31 -12.76 -1.11 10.80
CA SER A 31 -12.70 0.23 11.35
C SER A 31 -11.68 1.03 10.53
N ASN A 32 -11.37 2.26 10.96
CA ASN A 32 -10.34 3.02 10.26
C ASN A 32 -8.95 2.47 10.59
N LEU A 33 -7.97 2.88 9.80
CA LEU A 33 -6.58 2.40 9.94
C LEU A 33 -6.01 2.69 11.32
N SER A 34 -6.24 3.88 11.86
CA SER A 34 -5.68 4.26 13.16
C SER A 34 -6.21 3.37 14.27
N SER A 35 -7.51 3.08 14.25
CA SER A 35 -8.10 2.19 15.24
C SER A 35 -7.58 0.76 15.09
N TYR A 36 -7.43 0.30 13.86
CA TYR A 36 -6.91 -1.04 13.60
C TYR A 36 -5.51 -1.20 14.19
N ILE A 37 -4.61 -0.27 13.89
CA ILE A 37 -3.23 -0.35 14.38
C ILE A 37 -3.17 -0.22 15.89
N SER A 38 -3.92 0.74 16.45
CA SER A 38 -3.95 0.96 17.89
C SER A 38 -4.45 -0.28 18.65
N GLN A 39 -5.50 -0.91 18.15
CA GLN A 39 -6.07 -2.11 18.78
C GLN A 39 -5.12 -3.30 18.68
N GLU A 40 -4.50 -3.49 17.53
CA GLU A 40 -3.60 -4.63 17.33
C GLU A 40 -2.34 -4.52 18.18
N LEU A 41 -1.82 -3.32 18.36
CA LEU A 41 -0.59 -3.12 19.12
C LEU A 41 -0.82 -2.70 20.57
N HIS A 42 -2.06 -2.48 20.96
CA HIS A 42 -2.44 -2.08 22.32
C HIS A 42 -1.70 -0.81 22.77
N GLN A 43 -1.59 0.15 21.87
CA GLN A 43 -0.92 1.42 22.14
C GLN A 43 -1.69 2.57 21.51
N ASP A 44 -1.51 3.75 22.07
CA ASP A 44 -2.12 4.97 21.56
C ASP A 44 -1.61 5.29 20.16
N TYR A 45 -2.52 5.59 19.24
CA TYR A 45 -2.15 5.84 17.85
C TYR A 45 -1.23 7.04 17.69
N ASN A 46 -1.47 8.11 18.45
CA ASN A 46 -0.62 9.30 18.33
C ASN A 46 0.83 8.99 18.71
N THR A 47 1.03 8.17 19.72
CA THR A 47 2.37 7.73 20.11
C THR A 47 3.01 6.93 18.99
N LEU A 48 2.26 5.98 18.42
CA LEU A 48 2.76 5.14 17.32
C LEU A 48 3.05 5.97 16.07
N SER A 49 2.15 6.90 15.75
CA SER A 49 2.29 7.76 14.57
C SER A 49 3.51 8.69 14.68
N ASN A 50 3.72 9.27 15.85
CA ASN A 50 4.87 10.15 16.06
C ASN A 50 6.18 9.37 15.96
N LEU A 51 6.23 8.19 16.57
CA LEU A 51 7.41 7.33 16.50
C LEU A 51 7.70 6.94 15.05
N PHE A 52 6.69 6.50 14.32
CA PHE A 52 6.84 6.07 12.94
C PHE A 52 7.39 7.21 12.07
N SER A 53 6.78 8.40 12.19
CA SER A 53 7.20 9.56 11.40
C SER A 53 8.62 10.00 11.71
N GLU A 54 9.00 9.95 12.98
CA GLU A 54 10.35 10.31 13.41
C GLU A 54 11.41 9.37 12.82
N VAL A 55 11.14 8.07 12.84
CA VAL A 55 12.11 7.05 12.40
C VAL A 55 12.09 6.88 10.89
N GLU A 56 10.90 6.81 10.29
CA GLU A 56 10.76 6.47 8.86
C GLU A 56 10.73 7.68 7.95
N ASN A 57 10.64 8.88 8.51
CA ASN A 57 10.57 10.13 7.75
C ASN A 57 9.39 10.16 6.78
N THR A 58 8.32 9.47 7.12
CA THR A 58 7.06 9.46 6.39
C THR A 58 5.95 9.09 7.38
N THR A 59 4.70 9.27 6.99
CA THR A 59 3.58 8.96 7.88
C THR A 59 3.12 7.51 7.69
N ILE A 60 2.43 6.98 8.71
CA ILE A 60 1.80 5.66 8.62
C ILE A 60 0.81 5.65 7.45
N GLU A 61 0.03 6.72 7.28
CA GLU A 61 -0.97 6.83 6.21
C GLU A 61 -0.33 6.76 4.83
N LYS A 62 0.78 7.45 4.63
CA LYS A 62 1.51 7.40 3.35
C LYS A 62 2.11 6.02 3.10
N TYR A 63 2.64 5.40 4.14
CA TYR A 63 3.16 4.04 4.03
C TYR A 63 2.05 3.08 3.59
N PHE A 64 0.88 3.20 4.19
CA PHE A 64 -0.29 2.38 3.84
C PHE A 64 -0.69 2.58 2.37
N ILE A 65 -0.80 3.84 1.93
CA ILE A 65 -1.14 4.15 0.54
C ILE A 65 -0.10 3.55 -0.40
N ASN A 66 1.19 3.71 -0.09
CA ASN A 66 2.26 3.18 -0.93
C ASN A 66 2.20 1.65 -1.03
N GLN A 67 1.86 0.96 0.05
CA GLN A 67 1.71 -0.49 0.02
C GLN A 67 0.53 -0.91 -0.86
N LYS A 68 -0.58 -0.19 -0.80
CA LYS A 68 -1.72 -0.45 -1.67
C LYS A 68 -1.33 -0.27 -3.14
N ILE A 69 -0.61 0.80 -3.45
CA ILE A 69 -0.19 1.07 -4.83
C ILE A 69 0.77 -0.01 -5.32
N GLU A 70 1.68 -0.50 -4.47
CA GLU A 70 2.55 -1.61 -4.84
C GLU A 70 1.74 -2.87 -5.13
N LYS A 71 0.69 -3.13 -4.37
CA LYS A 71 -0.21 -4.25 -4.64
C LYS A 71 -0.95 -4.08 -5.96
N VAL A 72 -1.40 -2.87 -6.26
CA VAL A 72 -2.05 -2.56 -7.54
C VAL A 72 -1.10 -2.85 -8.70
N LYS A 73 0.15 -2.40 -8.61
CA LYS A 73 1.16 -2.68 -9.64
C LYS A 73 1.35 -4.19 -9.83
N GLU A 74 1.44 -4.92 -8.74
CA GLU A 74 1.58 -6.36 -8.76
C GLU A 74 0.41 -7.02 -9.49
N LEU A 75 -0.82 -6.62 -9.18
CA LEU A 75 -2.02 -7.19 -9.81
C LEU A 75 -2.10 -6.82 -11.29
N ILE A 76 -1.68 -5.61 -11.65
CA ILE A 76 -1.60 -5.22 -13.06
C ILE A 76 -0.57 -6.09 -13.79
N MET A 77 0.55 -6.38 -13.14
CA MET A 77 1.60 -7.19 -13.75
C MET A 77 1.19 -8.64 -13.99
N TYR A 78 0.37 -9.20 -13.13
CA TYR A 78 -0.17 -10.54 -13.36
C TYR A 78 -1.22 -10.56 -14.46
N ASP A 79 -1.85 -9.43 -14.73
CA ASP A 79 -2.80 -9.25 -15.84
C ASP A 79 -3.96 -10.24 -15.82
N GLU A 80 -4.39 -10.63 -14.63
CA GLU A 80 -5.53 -11.55 -14.46
C GLU A 80 -6.82 -10.82 -14.12
N LEU A 81 -6.73 -9.58 -13.64
CA LEU A 81 -7.87 -8.81 -13.17
C LEU A 81 -8.02 -7.51 -13.97
N SER A 82 -9.25 -7.11 -14.18
CA SER A 82 -9.55 -5.77 -14.70
C SER A 82 -9.30 -4.72 -13.62
N LEU A 83 -9.22 -3.46 -14.00
CA LEU A 83 -9.08 -2.38 -13.03
C LEU A 83 -10.25 -2.34 -12.05
N SER A 84 -11.47 -2.64 -12.53
CA SER A 84 -12.64 -2.71 -11.66
C SER A 84 -12.49 -3.82 -10.63
N GLU A 85 -11.99 -4.97 -11.05
CA GLU A 85 -11.76 -6.09 -10.16
C GLU A 85 -10.65 -5.78 -9.14
N ILE A 86 -9.59 -5.12 -9.56
CA ILE A 86 -8.52 -4.69 -8.66
C ILE A 86 -9.05 -3.72 -7.60
N ALA A 87 -9.81 -2.72 -8.04
CA ALA A 87 -10.41 -1.75 -7.12
C ALA A 87 -11.31 -2.44 -6.10
N TYR A 88 -12.13 -3.36 -6.57
CA TYR A 88 -13.02 -4.11 -5.70
C TYR A 88 -12.23 -4.97 -4.70
N SER A 89 -11.20 -5.66 -5.18
CA SER A 89 -10.43 -6.57 -4.33
C SER A 89 -9.66 -5.85 -3.22
N LEU A 90 -9.31 -4.57 -3.43
CA LEU A 90 -8.58 -3.79 -2.44
C LEU A 90 -9.47 -2.80 -1.68
N ASN A 91 -10.77 -2.96 -1.81
CA ASN A 91 -11.78 -2.15 -1.11
C ASN A 91 -11.70 -0.66 -1.41
N TYR A 92 -11.35 -0.30 -2.64
CA TYR A 92 -11.54 1.06 -3.11
C TYR A 92 -13.04 1.27 -3.36
N SER A 93 -13.52 2.45 -3.03
CA SER A 93 -14.94 2.77 -3.23
C SER A 93 -15.32 2.82 -4.72
N THR A 94 -14.40 3.25 -5.58
CA THR A 94 -14.63 3.35 -7.03
C THR A 94 -13.32 3.11 -7.77
N VAL A 95 -13.41 2.80 -9.07
CA VAL A 95 -12.24 2.73 -9.94
C VAL A 95 -11.57 4.10 -10.02
N SER A 96 -12.36 5.18 -10.02
CA SER A 96 -11.81 6.54 -10.06
C SER A 96 -10.95 6.84 -8.82
N HIS A 97 -11.37 6.38 -7.66
CA HIS A 97 -10.58 6.55 -6.43
C HIS A 97 -9.22 5.85 -6.57
N LEU A 98 -9.23 4.62 -7.04
CA LEU A 98 -7.99 3.88 -7.31
C LEU A 98 -7.12 4.64 -8.31
N SER A 99 -7.68 5.04 -9.44
CA SER A 99 -6.94 5.69 -10.52
C SER A 99 -6.31 7.00 -10.07
N ASN A 100 -7.07 7.82 -9.34
CA ASN A 100 -6.58 9.10 -8.85
C ASN A 100 -5.44 8.91 -7.84
N GLN A 101 -5.59 7.96 -6.93
CA GLN A 101 -4.55 7.69 -5.95
C GLN A 101 -3.30 7.12 -6.61
N PHE A 102 -3.47 6.20 -7.54
CA PHE A 102 -2.36 5.61 -8.28
C PHE A 102 -1.57 6.68 -9.03
N LYS A 103 -2.28 7.57 -9.72
CA LYS A 103 -1.63 8.65 -10.46
C LYS A 103 -0.91 9.62 -9.54
N LYS A 104 -1.50 9.92 -8.40
CA LYS A 104 -0.89 10.82 -7.42
C LYS A 104 0.42 10.26 -6.88
N VAL A 105 0.50 8.95 -6.67
CA VAL A 105 1.68 8.30 -6.11
C VAL A 105 2.74 8.03 -7.18
N THR A 106 2.34 7.55 -8.35
CA THR A 106 3.28 7.09 -9.38
C THR A 106 3.54 8.11 -10.47
N GLY A 107 2.65 9.07 -10.66
CA GLY A 107 2.70 9.99 -11.80
C GLY A 107 2.02 9.47 -13.05
N PHE A 108 1.54 8.23 -13.04
CA PHE A 108 0.92 7.59 -14.20
C PHE A 108 -0.46 7.04 -13.84
N SER A 109 -1.36 7.00 -14.83
CA SER A 109 -2.62 6.28 -14.63
C SER A 109 -2.36 4.77 -14.63
N PRO A 110 -3.24 3.97 -14.01
CA PRO A 110 -3.10 2.51 -14.08
C PRO A 110 -3.09 1.98 -15.51
N THR A 111 -3.92 2.55 -16.37
CA THR A 111 -3.99 2.15 -17.77
C THR A 111 -2.68 2.41 -18.49
N TYR A 112 -2.09 3.58 -18.27
CA TYR A 112 -0.80 3.93 -18.85
C TYR A 112 0.30 2.98 -18.37
N PHE A 113 0.30 2.69 -17.07
CA PHE A 113 1.26 1.75 -16.49
C PHE A 113 1.14 0.36 -17.12
N LYS A 114 -0.08 -0.12 -17.31
CA LYS A 114 -0.35 -1.40 -17.95
C LYS A 114 0.18 -1.41 -19.39
N ASN A 115 -0.04 -0.32 -20.12
CA ASN A 115 0.39 -0.21 -21.52
C ASN A 115 1.91 -0.18 -21.63
N LEU A 116 2.60 0.52 -20.74
CA LEU A 116 4.07 0.54 -20.70
C LEU A 116 4.63 -0.86 -20.51
N LYS A 117 4.03 -1.64 -19.62
CA LYS A 117 4.45 -3.01 -19.38
C LYS A 117 4.30 -3.86 -20.65
N THR A 118 3.17 -3.72 -21.34
CA THR A 118 2.89 -4.45 -22.56
C THR A 118 3.91 -4.11 -23.66
N ILE A 119 4.23 -2.83 -23.81
CA ILE A 119 5.23 -2.38 -24.78
C ILE A 119 6.60 -2.96 -24.46
N LYS A 120 7.02 -2.92 -23.21
CA LYS A 120 8.32 -3.49 -22.81
C LYS A 120 8.39 -4.99 -23.07
N ARG A 121 7.34 -5.71 -22.73
CA ARG A 121 7.29 -7.16 -22.98
C ARG A 121 7.42 -7.45 -24.45
N LYS A 122 6.70 -6.72 -25.30
CA LYS A 122 6.74 -6.91 -26.75
C LYS A 122 8.12 -6.64 -27.31
N GLN A 123 8.80 -5.60 -26.85
CA GLN A 123 10.15 -5.28 -27.28
C GLN A 123 11.12 -6.41 -26.94
N ILE A 124 10.98 -7.00 -25.76
CA ILE A 124 11.82 -8.12 -25.34
C ILE A 124 11.56 -9.34 -26.21
N GLU A 125 10.31 -9.63 -26.53
CA GLU A 125 9.94 -10.77 -27.36
C GLU A 125 10.43 -10.63 -28.79
N ASP A 126 10.57 -9.40 -29.27
CA ASP A 126 11.02 -9.11 -30.63
C ASP A 126 12.54 -9.14 -30.78
N LEU A 127 13.28 -9.32 -29.68
CA LEU A 127 14.73 -9.47 -29.75
C LEU A 127 15.09 -10.86 -30.24
#